data_dd5585de5242e2fe8a99bed2864367cc
#
_entry.id   dd5585de5242e2fe8a99bed2864367cc
#
_cell.length_a   1.000
_cell.length_b   1.000
_cell.length_c   1.000
_cell.angle_alpha   90.00
_cell.angle_beta   90.00
_cell.angle_gamma   90.00
#
_symmetry.space_group_name_H-M   'P 1'
#
loop_
_entity.id
_entity.type
_entity.pdbx_description
1 polymer ?
#
loop_
_entity_poly.entity_id
_entity_poly.type
_entity_poly.pdbx_seq_one_letter_code
_entity_poly.pdbx_strand_id
1 'polypeptide(L)'
;MIDLSINCGGIKSPNPFWLASGPPTNSAYQVCKAFEAGWGGAVWKTIGEAVMNVVNRYGSMDYNGQKIIGLNNIELISDRPVEVNLREIAETKKLWPDRAVIASLMVKSKRETWHEIVKRTIDTGCDGIELNYGCPHGMSERGMGSAVGQVPEYCTMITEWVTEVSTIPVLVKLTPNISDIRFPGRAARKGKANGISLINTINTIMGVDLDTFELNPSVDGKGGHGGYAGPAVKPIALNMVSQVAADTEINLPISAIGGISTWRDALEFILLGASSVQVCTAVMHYGFRIIEDMTEGLTHWMEEKNYRTLDEVRGKSLKCISEFGNLNLLYKAVARIDESKCIQCNLCYIACNDAAHQCIDLLPHGEKNQPTVRESDCVGCRLCFIVCPVEKCISMVRLDDASETITWNELMKQMPQPVTWEALRQFQHKHGIEIH
;
A
#
# COMPACT_ATOMS: atom_id res chain seq x y z
N MET A 1 -9.55 -1.66 -28.29
CA MET A 1 -10.36 -1.67 -27.05
C MET A 1 -9.43 -2.07 -25.92
N ILE A 2 -9.45 -1.36 -24.81
CA ILE A 2 -8.64 -1.68 -23.61
C ILE A 2 -9.30 -2.86 -22.89
N ASP A 3 -8.50 -3.83 -22.48
CA ASP A 3 -8.93 -4.96 -21.67
C ASP A 3 -8.41 -4.81 -20.24
N LEU A 4 -9.31 -4.57 -19.30
CA LEU A 4 -9.03 -4.46 -17.88
C LEU A 4 -9.15 -5.80 -17.14
N SER A 5 -9.52 -6.89 -17.83
CA SER A 5 -9.65 -8.21 -17.19
C SER A 5 -8.32 -8.69 -16.61
N ILE A 6 -8.41 -9.41 -15.50
CA ILE A 6 -7.24 -9.96 -14.83
C ILE A 6 -7.44 -11.42 -14.42
N ASN A 7 -6.31 -12.08 -14.16
CA ASN A 7 -6.24 -13.36 -13.48
C ASN A 7 -5.21 -13.25 -12.33
N CYS A 8 -5.71 -13.28 -11.11
CA CYS A 8 -4.86 -13.24 -9.91
C CYS A 8 -4.85 -14.63 -9.23
N GLY A 9 -3.80 -15.41 -9.49
CA GLY A 9 -3.63 -16.74 -8.89
C GLY A 9 -4.72 -17.76 -9.24
N GLY A 10 -5.37 -17.62 -10.41
CA GLY A 10 -6.49 -18.45 -10.84
C GLY A 10 -7.87 -17.79 -10.67
N ILE A 11 -7.95 -16.71 -9.92
CA ILE A 11 -9.19 -15.94 -9.74
C ILE A 11 -9.30 -14.93 -10.88
N LYS A 12 -10.34 -15.08 -11.70
CA LYS A 12 -10.63 -14.20 -12.84
C LYS A 12 -11.59 -13.09 -12.47
N SER A 13 -11.39 -11.91 -13.04
CA SER A 13 -12.22 -10.73 -12.78
C SER A 13 -12.23 -9.81 -14.00
N PRO A 14 -13.37 -9.11 -14.31
CA PRO A 14 -13.47 -8.24 -15.48
C PRO A 14 -12.64 -6.95 -15.38
N ASN A 15 -12.20 -6.58 -14.19
CA ASN A 15 -11.28 -5.48 -13.96
C ASN A 15 -10.45 -5.73 -12.69
N PRO A 16 -9.34 -5.00 -12.44
CA PRO A 16 -8.43 -5.25 -11.33
C PRO A 16 -8.96 -4.79 -9.97
N PHE A 17 -10.08 -4.09 -9.91
CA PHE A 17 -10.58 -3.44 -8.70
C PHE A 17 -11.50 -4.38 -7.92
N TRP A 18 -11.05 -4.79 -6.75
CA TRP A 18 -11.82 -5.59 -5.81
C TRP A 18 -12.12 -4.79 -4.54
N LEU A 19 -13.23 -5.10 -3.88
CA LEU A 19 -13.43 -4.66 -2.50
C LEU A 19 -12.59 -5.51 -1.55
N ALA A 20 -11.89 -4.86 -0.62
CA ALA A 20 -11.16 -5.57 0.43
C ALA A 20 -12.12 -6.12 1.49
N SER A 21 -11.69 -7.20 2.15
CA SER A 21 -12.37 -7.74 3.34
C SER A 21 -12.47 -6.67 4.44
N GLY A 22 -13.68 -6.21 4.70
CA GLY A 22 -13.95 -5.14 5.66
C GLY A 22 -15.44 -4.77 5.74
N PRO A 23 -15.79 -3.63 6.33
CA PRO A 23 -17.19 -3.21 6.49
C PRO A 23 -18.00 -3.19 5.19
N PRO A 24 -17.47 -2.78 4.01
CA PRO A 24 -18.23 -2.76 2.77
C PRO A 24 -18.61 -4.13 2.19
N THR A 25 -18.09 -5.22 2.74
CA THR A 25 -18.30 -6.59 2.24
C THR A 25 -18.89 -7.54 3.27
N ASN A 26 -19.66 -7.01 4.24
CA ASN A 26 -20.23 -7.79 5.35
C ASN A 26 -21.59 -8.46 5.01
N SER A 27 -22.15 -8.22 3.82
CA SER A 27 -23.42 -8.80 3.42
C SER A 27 -23.59 -8.88 1.91
N ALA A 28 -24.48 -9.78 1.44
CA ALA A 28 -24.86 -9.88 0.02
C ALA A 28 -25.40 -8.56 -0.52
N TYR A 29 -26.19 -7.82 0.24
CA TYR A 29 -26.71 -6.53 -0.15
C TYR A 29 -25.61 -5.54 -0.54
N GLN A 30 -24.57 -5.41 0.31
CA GLN A 30 -23.45 -4.51 0.05
C GLN A 30 -22.62 -4.94 -1.16
N VAL A 31 -22.31 -6.24 -1.25
CA VAL A 31 -21.51 -6.76 -2.38
C VAL A 31 -22.28 -6.66 -3.71
N CYS A 32 -23.58 -6.96 -3.73
CA CYS A 32 -24.40 -6.78 -4.93
C CYS A 32 -24.45 -5.31 -5.37
N LYS A 33 -24.62 -4.37 -4.44
CA LYS A 33 -24.54 -2.92 -4.72
C LYS A 33 -23.20 -2.50 -5.32
N ALA A 34 -22.12 -3.08 -4.86
CA ALA A 34 -20.80 -2.83 -5.45
C ALA A 34 -20.70 -3.38 -6.87
N PHE A 35 -21.19 -4.59 -7.11
CA PHE A 35 -21.18 -5.19 -8.44
C PHE A 35 -22.08 -4.46 -9.43
N GLU A 36 -23.25 -3.97 -8.97
CA GLU A 36 -24.10 -3.05 -9.75
C GLU A 36 -23.34 -1.78 -10.18
N ALA A 37 -22.48 -1.24 -9.29
CA ALA A 37 -21.66 -0.07 -9.60
C ALA A 37 -20.49 -0.36 -10.56
N GLY A 38 -20.08 -1.64 -10.73
CA GLY A 38 -19.00 -2.03 -11.66
C GLY A 38 -17.76 -2.65 -11.05
N TRP A 39 -17.74 -2.91 -9.73
CA TRP A 39 -16.60 -3.60 -9.10
C TRP A 39 -16.38 -4.98 -9.71
N GLY A 40 -15.09 -5.31 -9.99
CA GLY A 40 -14.71 -6.57 -10.61
C GLY A 40 -14.76 -7.76 -9.64
N GLY A 41 -14.57 -7.53 -8.35
CA GLY A 41 -14.59 -8.56 -7.32
C GLY A 41 -14.80 -8.01 -5.92
N ALA A 42 -15.02 -8.92 -4.98
CA ALA A 42 -15.14 -8.60 -3.56
C ALA A 42 -14.53 -9.73 -2.70
N VAL A 43 -13.70 -9.33 -1.74
CA VAL A 43 -13.25 -10.20 -0.67
C VAL A 43 -14.21 -10.03 0.50
N TRP A 44 -14.95 -11.06 0.82
CA TRP A 44 -15.97 -11.04 1.88
C TRP A 44 -15.35 -10.70 3.24
N LYS A 45 -16.07 -9.96 4.08
CA LYS A 45 -15.60 -9.67 5.44
C LYS A 45 -15.26 -10.98 6.15
N THR A 46 -14.10 -11.02 6.80
CA THR A 46 -13.52 -12.24 7.35
C THR A 46 -14.52 -13.05 8.18
N ILE A 47 -14.69 -14.31 7.83
CA ILE A 47 -15.58 -15.29 8.43
C ILE A 47 -14.79 -16.12 9.44
N GLY A 48 -15.40 -16.35 10.59
CA GLY A 48 -14.89 -17.19 11.67
C GLY A 48 -15.94 -17.32 12.76
N GLU A 49 -15.52 -17.60 13.99
CA GLU A 49 -16.41 -17.54 15.14
C GLU A 49 -16.91 -16.09 15.29
N ALA A 50 -18.23 -15.87 15.16
CA ALA A 50 -18.83 -14.53 15.14
C ALA A 50 -18.46 -13.73 16.39
N VAL A 51 -18.10 -12.46 16.19
CA VAL A 51 -17.65 -11.55 17.25
C VAL A 51 -18.56 -10.33 17.27
N MET A 52 -19.15 -10.03 18.42
CA MET A 52 -19.93 -8.80 18.58
C MET A 52 -19.00 -7.59 18.51
N ASN A 53 -19.36 -6.65 17.64
CA ASN A 53 -18.63 -5.39 17.51
C ASN A 53 -19.04 -4.40 18.60
N VAL A 54 -18.06 -3.58 19.01
CA VAL A 54 -18.29 -2.47 19.95
C VAL A 54 -18.81 -1.22 19.21
N VAL A 55 -19.38 -0.29 19.94
CA VAL A 55 -19.75 1.05 19.45
C VAL A 55 -18.52 1.95 19.38
N ASN A 56 -18.61 3.13 18.73
CA ASN A 56 -17.49 4.09 18.59
C ASN A 56 -16.17 3.48 18.10
N ARG A 57 -16.25 2.49 17.22
CA ARG A 57 -15.10 1.65 16.82
C ARG A 57 -14.18 2.26 15.78
N TYR A 58 -14.48 3.45 15.26
CA TYR A 58 -13.65 4.13 14.26
C TYR A 58 -13.09 5.43 14.82
N GLY A 59 -11.80 5.66 14.56
CA GLY A 59 -11.14 6.94 14.74
C GLY A 59 -10.55 7.41 13.41
N SER A 60 -10.53 8.71 13.16
CA SER A 60 -9.95 9.27 11.94
C SER A 60 -8.80 10.22 12.23
N MET A 61 -7.84 10.26 11.33
CA MET A 61 -6.83 11.30 11.23
C MET A 61 -7.19 12.21 10.07
N ASP A 62 -7.38 13.48 10.38
CA ASP A 62 -7.64 14.54 9.40
C ASP A 62 -6.44 15.48 9.36
N TYR A 63 -6.15 16.06 8.21
CA TYR A 63 -5.04 16.98 8.04
C TYR A 63 -5.36 18.07 7.02
N ASN A 64 -5.12 19.33 7.39
CA ASN A 64 -5.26 20.49 6.52
C ASN A 64 -6.61 20.53 5.77
N GLY A 65 -7.71 20.27 6.49
CA GLY A 65 -9.07 20.25 5.94
C GLY A 65 -9.46 18.98 5.17
N GLN A 66 -8.52 18.10 4.88
CA GLN A 66 -8.80 16.81 4.27
C GLN A 66 -9.23 15.80 5.35
N LYS A 67 -10.40 15.22 5.15
CA LYS A 67 -10.97 14.19 6.03
C LYS A 67 -10.41 12.80 5.70
N ILE A 68 -10.28 11.98 6.74
CA ILE A 68 -9.95 10.55 6.64
C ILE A 68 -8.68 10.30 5.80
N ILE A 69 -7.60 11.02 6.07
CA ILE A 69 -6.28 10.67 5.52
C ILE A 69 -5.78 9.36 6.13
N GLY A 70 -6.22 9.03 7.35
CA GLY A 70 -6.04 7.76 8.02
C GLY A 70 -7.29 7.38 8.80
N LEU A 71 -7.62 6.09 8.79
CA LEU A 71 -8.74 5.51 9.53
C LEU A 71 -8.22 4.40 10.43
N ASN A 72 -8.45 4.55 11.73
CA ASN A 72 -8.23 3.47 12.70
C ASN A 72 -9.55 2.75 12.99
N ASN A 73 -9.49 1.45 13.16
CA ASN A 73 -10.62 0.65 13.60
C ASN A 73 -10.20 -0.36 14.67
N ILE A 74 -11.08 -0.56 15.64
CA ILE A 74 -11.02 -1.65 16.64
C ILE A 74 -12.08 -2.72 16.37
N GLU A 75 -12.59 -2.74 15.14
CA GLU A 75 -13.51 -3.77 14.65
C GLU A 75 -12.75 -5.05 14.30
N LEU A 76 -13.33 -6.19 14.66
CA LEU A 76 -12.74 -7.49 14.38
C LEU A 76 -13.28 -8.08 13.07
N ILE A 77 -13.59 -9.38 13.07
CA ILE A 77 -14.16 -10.12 11.95
C ILE A 77 -15.69 -9.93 11.85
N SER A 78 -16.36 -10.70 11.00
CA SER A 78 -17.82 -10.64 10.86
C SER A 78 -18.51 -10.93 12.20
N ASP A 79 -19.52 -10.12 12.53
CA ASP A 79 -20.44 -10.29 13.65
C ASP A 79 -21.62 -11.20 13.31
N ARG A 80 -21.63 -11.76 12.10
CA ARG A 80 -22.70 -12.60 11.56
C ARG A 80 -22.30 -14.08 11.63
N PRO A 81 -23.27 -14.99 11.90
CA PRO A 81 -23.00 -16.43 11.92
C PRO A 81 -22.39 -16.94 10.62
N VAL A 82 -21.54 -17.96 10.72
CA VAL A 82 -20.86 -18.58 9.56
C VAL A 82 -21.88 -19.01 8.51
N GLU A 83 -22.98 -19.65 8.93
CA GLU A 83 -24.05 -20.16 8.06
C GLU A 83 -24.70 -19.06 7.23
N VAL A 84 -24.90 -17.88 7.83
CA VAL A 84 -25.46 -16.71 7.14
C VAL A 84 -24.50 -16.20 6.09
N ASN A 85 -23.22 -16.05 6.44
CA ASN A 85 -22.20 -15.60 5.51
C ASN A 85 -22.06 -16.56 4.32
N LEU A 86 -21.95 -17.87 4.57
CA LEU A 86 -21.77 -18.87 3.50
C LEU A 86 -23.00 -18.92 2.56
N ARG A 87 -24.22 -18.84 3.09
CA ARG A 87 -25.43 -18.76 2.28
C ARG A 87 -25.42 -17.53 1.40
N GLU A 88 -25.10 -16.35 1.92
CA GLU A 88 -25.09 -15.11 1.20
C GLU A 88 -23.97 -15.05 0.15
N ILE A 89 -22.81 -15.66 0.40
CA ILE A 89 -21.75 -15.85 -0.62
C ILE A 89 -22.29 -16.66 -1.78
N ALA A 90 -22.97 -17.80 -1.52
CA ALA A 90 -23.55 -18.65 -2.57
C ALA A 90 -24.63 -17.91 -3.37
N GLU A 91 -25.52 -17.17 -2.72
CA GLU A 91 -26.54 -16.34 -3.37
C GLU A 91 -25.88 -15.25 -4.24
N THR A 92 -24.88 -14.55 -3.71
CA THR A 92 -24.14 -13.51 -4.45
C THR A 92 -23.46 -14.09 -5.68
N LYS A 93 -22.74 -15.22 -5.53
CA LYS A 93 -22.05 -15.86 -6.66
C LYS A 93 -23.00 -16.33 -7.76
N LYS A 94 -24.15 -16.84 -7.36
CA LYS A 94 -25.20 -17.24 -8.33
C LYS A 94 -25.77 -16.05 -9.11
N LEU A 95 -25.92 -14.88 -8.46
CA LEU A 95 -26.41 -13.66 -9.11
C LEU A 95 -25.36 -13.00 -10.00
N TRP A 96 -24.08 -13.13 -9.63
CA TRP A 96 -22.94 -12.46 -10.29
C TRP A 96 -21.86 -13.48 -10.69
N PRO A 97 -22.14 -14.38 -11.64
CA PRO A 97 -21.21 -15.46 -12.00
C PRO A 97 -19.91 -14.97 -12.65
N ASP A 98 -19.90 -13.77 -13.22
CA ASP A 98 -18.77 -13.12 -13.89
C ASP A 98 -17.92 -12.24 -12.96
N ARG A 99 -18.32 -12.07 -11.70
CA ARG A 99 -17.59 -11.30 -10.69
C ARG A 99 -16.81 -12.22 -9.76
N ALA A 100 -15.62 -11.78 -9.32
CA ALA A 100 -14.85 -12.53 -8.35
C ALA A 100 -15.45 -12.39 -6.93
N VAL A 101 -15.87 -13.51 -6.36
CA VAL A 101 -16.33 -13.58 -4.96
C VAL A 101 -15.34 -14.43 -4.18
N ILE A 102 -14.64 -13.82 -3.21
CA ILE A 102 -13.57 -14.45 -2.45
C ILE A 102 -13.98 -14.49 -0.97
N ALA A 103 -13.93 -15.64 -0.34
CA ALA A 103 -14.23 -15.78 1.08
C ALA A 103 -12.97 -15.55 1.92
N SER A 104 -12.98 -14.54 2.79
CA SER A 104 -11.89 -14.34 3.75
C SER A 104 -12.15 -15.14 5.03
N LEU A 105 -11.18 -15.95 5.46
CA LEU A 105 -11.31 -16.90 6.56
C LEU A 105 -10.28 -16.62 7.66
N MET A 106 -10.74 -16.74 8.92
CA MET A 106 -9.88 -16.75 10.10
C MET A 106 -10.53 -17.58 11.22
N VAL A 107 -10.01 -18.77 11.45
CA VAL A 107 -10.49 -19.69 12.48
C VAL A 107 -9.34 -20.15 13.38
N LYS A 108 -9.66 -20.83 14.47
CA LYS A 108 -8.67 -21.37 15.42
C LYS A 108 -7.65 -22.23 14.70
N SER A 109 -6.38 -22.16 15.11
CA SER A 109 -5.25 -22.89 14.53
C SER A 109 -5.30 -24.39 14.85
N LYS A 110 -6.32 -25.07 14.32
CA LYS A 110 -6.53 -26.51 14.36
C LYS A 110 -6.83 -27.02 12.96
N ARG A 111 -6.15 -28.08 12.53
CA ARG A 111 -6.26 -28.63 11.17
C ARG A 111 -7.69 -29.00 10.80
N GLU A 112 -8.39 -29.65 11.71
CA GLU A 112 -9.77 -30.12 11.50
C GLU A 112 -10.73 -28.93 11.28
N THR A 113 -10.56 -27.83 12.05
CA THR A 113 -11.38 -26.62 11.93
C THR A 113 -11.15 -25.95 10.58
N TRP A 114 -9.87 -25.87 10.12
CA TRP A 114 -9.55 -25.34 8.81
C TRP A 114 -10.10 -26.22 7.69
N HIS A 115 -9.96 -27.54 7.78
CA HIS A 115 -10.51 -28.46 6.79
C HIS A 115 -12.03 -28.35 6.66
N GLU A 116 -12.73 -28.25 7.80
CA GLU A 116 -14.19 -28.11 7.81
C GLU A 116 -14.64 -26.82 7.14
N ILE A 117 -14.10 -25.65 7.59
CA ILE A 117 -14.55 -24.37 7.06
C ILE A 117 -14.20 -24.20 5.57
N VAL A 118 -13.04 -24.69 5.12
CA VAL A 118 -12.64 -24.66 3.72
C VAL A 118 -13.59 -25.45 2.83
N LYS A 119 -13.95 -26.69 3.21
CA LYS A 119 -14.90 -27.52 2.46
C LYS A 119 -16.27 -26.82 2.35
N ARG A 120 -16.81 -26.32 3.46
CA ARG A 120 -18.05 -25.58 3.47
C ARG A 120 -18.02 -24.29 2.61
N THR A 121 -16.86 -23.64 2.57
CA THR A 121 -16.65 -22.46 1.73
C THR A 121 -16.63 -22.82 0.25
N ILE A 122 -15.97 -23.90 -0.14
CA ILE A 122 -15.96 -24.41 -1.52
C ILE A 122 -17.37 -24.72 -2.01
N ASP A 123 -18.23 -25.30 -1.15
CA ASP A 123 -19.62 -25.64 -1.47
C ASP A 123 -20.47 -24.41 -1.81
N THR A 124 -20.04 -23.19 -1.47
CA THR A 124 -20.72 -21.94 -1.87
C THR A 124 -20.54 -21.60 -3.34
N GLY A 125 -19.57 -22.20 -4.02
CA GLY A 125 -19.20 -21.87 -5.40
C GLY A 125 -18.39 -20.56 -5.54
N CYS A 126 -17.83 -19.99 -4.46
CA CYS A 126 -16.96 -18.82 -4.55
C CYS A 126 -15.69 -19.10 -5.35
N ASP A 127 -15.06 -18.04 -5.87
CA ASP A 127 -13.92 -18.13 -6.79
C ASP A 127 -12.58 -18.35 -6.10
N GLY A 128 -12.50 -18.12 -4.80
CA GLY A 128 -11.27 -18.28 -4.04
C GLY A 128 -11.44 -18.05 -2.54
N ILE A 129 -10.39 -18.33 -1.81
CA ILE A 129 -10.28 -18.15 -0.37
C ILE A 129 -9.13 -17.18 -0.08
N GLU A 130 -9.36 -16.22 0.84
CA GLU A 130 -8.29 -15.37 1.40
C GLU A 130 -8.08 -15.74 2.87
N LEU A 131 -6.86 -16.18 3.24
CA LEU A 131 -6.50 -16.50 4.62
C LEU A 131 -6.07 -15.22 5.35
N ASN A 132 -6.81 -14.81 6.37
CA ASN A 132 -6.52 -13.59 7.11
C ASN A 132 -5.47 -13.84 8.21
N TYR A 133 -4.19 -13.62 7.87
CA TYR A 133 -3.06 -13.70 8.81
C TYR A 133 -2.60 -12.33 9.31
N GLY A 134 -3.45 -11.33 9.23
CA GLY A 134 -3.03 -9.95 9.49
C GLY A 134 -3.85 -9.16 10.50
N CYS A 135 -4.93 -9.69 11.04
CA CYS A 135 -5.73 -8.96 12.03
C CYS A 135 -4.85 -8.62 13.25
N PRO A 136 -4.56 -7.31 13.53
CA PRO A 136 -3.52 -6.95 14.49
C PRO A 136 -3.97 -6.95 15.95
N HIS A 137 -5.28 -7.04 16.23
CA HIS A 137 -5.85 -6.89 17.57
C HIS A 137 -6.91 -7.95 17.86
N GLY A 138 -7.14 -8.24 19.15
CA GLY A 138 -8.20 -9.10 19.66
C GLY A 138 -8.09 -10.59 19.33
N MET A 139 -7.67 -10.94 18.12
CA MET A 139 -7.58 -12.33 17.66
C MET A 139 -6.17 -12.91 17.83
N SER A 140 -5.15 -12.07 17.93
CA SER A 140 -3.76 -12.48 18.18
C SER A 140 -3.61 -13.18 19.53
N GLU A 141 -4.32 -12.72 20.55
CA GLU A 141 -4.36 -13.31 21.90
C GLU A 141 -4.94 -14.74 21.90
N ARG A 142 -5.68 -15.08 20.83
CA ARG A 142 -6.27 -16.42 20.62
C ARG A 142 -5.44 -17.28 19.65
N GLY A 143 -4.23 -16.86 19.29
CA GLY A 143 -3.35 -17.56 18.34
C GLY A 143 -3.85 -17.52 16.90
N MET A 144 -4.54 -16.44 16.49
CA MET A 144 -5.07 -16.22 15.16
C MET A 144 -4.60 -14.87 14.59
N GLY A 145 -4.91 -14.59 13.33
CA GLY A 145 -4.58 -13.30 12.72
C GLY A 145 -3.08 -13.04 12.66
N SER A 146 -2.62 -11.90 13.20
CA SER A 146 -1.20 -11.51 13.17
C SER A 146 -0.27 -12.43 13.95
N ALA A 147 -0.77 -13.18 14.94
CA ALA A 147 0.01 -14.21 15.62
C ALA A 147 0.45 -15.33 14.68
N VAL A 148 -0.34 -15.63 13.66
CA VAL A 148 0.03 -16.56 12.57
C VAL A 148 0.96 -15.88 11.57
N GLY A 149 0.59 -14.68 11.12
CA GLY A 149 1.32 -13.96 10.06
C GLY A 149 2.72 -13.49 10.45
N GLN A 150 3.00 -13.32 11.75
CA GLN A 150 4.32 -12.93 12.25
C GLN A 150 5.28 -14.12 12.41
N VAL A 151 4.79 -15.37 12.32
CA VAL A 151 5.59 -16.59 12.49
C VAL A 151 5.54 -17.39 11.19
N PRO A 152 6.61 -17.38 10.37
CA PRO A 152 6.62 -18.04 9.04
C PRO A 152 6.25 -19.51 9.09
N GLU A 153 6.64 -20.24 10.14
CA GLU A 153 6.32 -21.65 10.32
C GLU A 153 4.82 -21.90 10.48
N TYR A 154 4.12 -21.03 11.24
CA TYR A 154 2.66 -21.10 11.39
C TYR A 154 1.96 -20.70 10.09
N CYS A 155 2.47 -19.67 9.41
CA CYS A 155 1.96 -19.28 8.10
C CYS A 155 2.03 -20.46 7.10
N THR A 156 3.20 -21.12 7.00
CA THR A 156 3.37 -22.30 6.16
C THR A 156 2.41 -23.42 6.54
N MET A 157 2.42 -23.82 7.82
CA MET A 157 1.65 -24.95 8.33
C MET A 157 0.13 -24.79 8.08
N ILE A 158 -0.44 -23.64 8.41
CA ILE A 158 -1.87 -23.42 8.23
C ILE A 158 -2.22 -23.29 6.75
N THR A 159 -1.36 -22.67 5.94
CA THR A 159 -1.56 -22.59 4.49
C THR A 159 -1.56 -24.01 3.88
N GLU A 160 -0.65 -24.90 4.30
CA GLU A 160 -0.63 -26.31 3.89
C GLU A 160 -1.94 -27.04 4.25
N TRP A 161 -2.45 -26.89 5.47
CA TRP A 161 -3.73 -27.50 5.87
C TRP A 161 -4.89 -27.06 4.97
N VAL A 162 -4.90 -25.78 4.57
CA VAL A 162 -5.94 -25.25 3.67
C VAL A 162 -5.76 -25.77 2.26
N THR A 163 -4.54 -25.73 1.71
CA THR A 163 -4.26 -26.16 0.33
C THR A 163 -4.36 -27.66 0.14
N GLU A 164 -4.25 -28.48 1.19
CA GLU A 164 -4.50 -29.92 1.16
C GLU A 164 -5.94 -30.28 0.75
N VAL A 165 -6.91 -29.45 1.11
CA VAL A 165 -8.34 -29.73 0.86
C VAL A 165 -9.00 -28.75 -0.09
N SER A 166 -8.34 -27.63 -0.41
CA SER A 166 -8.90 -26.62 -1.30
C SER A 166 -8.81 -27.08 -2.76
N THR A 167 -9.93 -27.01 -3.47
CA THR A 167 -10.04 -27.20 -4.92
C THR A 167 -10.12 -25.89 -5.67
N ILE A 168 -10.14 -24.75 -4.95
CA ILE A 168 -10.19 -23.39 -5.49
C ILE A 168 -8.97 -22.61 -5.04
N PRO A 169 -8.60 -21.51 -5.72
CA PRO A 169 -7.43 -20.69 -5.39
C PRO A 169 -7.42 -20.19 -3.94
N VAL A 170 -6.24 -20.19 -3.33
CA VAL A 170 -5.98 -19.72 -1.97
C VAL A 170 -5.02 -18.54 -2.02
N LEU A 171 -5.45 -17.38 -1.53
CA LEU A 171 -4.63 -16.21 -1.28
C LEU A 171 -4.28 -16.13 0.21
N VAL A 172 -3.06 -15.71 0.52
CA VAL A 172 -2.63 -15.46 1.90
C VAL A 172 -2.51 -13.97 2.13
N LYS A 173 -3.31 -13.41 3.05
CA LYS A 173 -3.26 -11.99 3.40
C LYS A 173 -2.28 -11.75 4.52
N LEU A 174 -1.17 -11.06 4.18
CA LEU A 174 -0.04 -10.82 5.06
C LEU A 174 -0.24 -9.61 5.97
N THR A 175 0.37 -9.68 7.16
CA THR A 175 0.44 -8.57 8.11
C THR A 175 1.59 -7.62 7.78
N PRO A 176 1.39 -6.30 7.85
CA PRO A 176 2.48 -5.33 7.76
C PRO A 176 3.25 -5.16 9.09
N ASN A 177 2.76 -5.77 10.18
CA ASN A 177 3.32 -5.62 11.52
C ASN A 177 4.49 -6.61 11.72
N ILE A 178 5.46 -6.53 10.82
CA ILE A 178 6.65 -7.39 10.76
C ILE A 178 7.82 -6.59 10.17
N SER A 179 9.04 -6.95 10.51
CA SER A 179 10.24 -6.26 10.03
C SER A 179 10.57 -6.53 8.56
N ASP A 180 10.28 -7.72 8.05
CA ASP A 180 10.51 -8.11 6.65
C ASP A 180 9.34 -8.94 6.15
N ILE A 181 8.57 -8.38 5.23
CA ILE A 181 7.38 -8.98 4.64
C ILE A 181 7.69 -10.19 3.73
N ARG A 182 8.95 -10.33 3.30
CA ARG A 182 9.37 -11.44 2.44
C ARG A 182 9.33 -12.77 3.17
N PHE A 183 9.61 -12.82 4.47
CA PHE A 183 9.57 -14.06 5.25
C PHE A 183 8.18 -14.72 5.22
N PRO A 184 7.10 -14.06 5.64
CA PRO A 184 5.77 -14.67 5.51
C PRO A 184 5.33 -14.84 4.05
N GLY A 185 5.83 -14.04 3.10
CA GLY A 185 5.61 -14.24 1.67
C GLY A 185 6.17 -15.59 1.17
N ARG A 186 7.42 -15.89 1.51
CA ARG A 186 8.06 -17.18 1.21
C ARG A 186 7.36 -18.35 1.93
N ALA A 187 6.90 -18.11 3.17
CA ALA A 187 6.13 -19.10 3.92
C ALA A 187 4.79 -19.43 3.23
N ALA A 188 4.07 -18.42 2.71
CA ALA A 188 2.87 -18.62 1.91
C ALA A 188 3.15 -19.45 0.64
N ARG A 189 4.25 -19.16 -0.08
CA ARG A 189 4.71 -19.93 -1.23
C ARG A 189 5.00 -21.39 -0.86
N LYS A 190 5.71 -21.61 0.24
CA LYS A 190 6.01 -22.95 0.77
C LYS A 190 4.74 -23.72 1.10
N GLY A 191 3.73 -23.05 1.68
CA GLY A 191 2.39 -23.60 1.94
C GLY A 191 1.53 -23.82 0.70
N LYS A 192 2.08 -23.60 -0.52
CA LYS A 192 1.42 -23.78 -1.82
C LYS A 192 0.25 -22.83 -2.07
N ALA A 193 0.27 -21.62 -1.51
CA ALA A 193 -0.70 -20.58 -1.87
C ALA A 193 -0.66 -20.27 -3.37
N ASN A 194 -1.78 -19.89 -3.93
CA ASN A 194 -1.93 -19.47 -5.33
C ASN A 194 -1.61 -17.98 -5.53
N GLY A 195 -1.63 -17.18 -4.46
CA GLY A 195 -1.30 -15.76 -4.49
C GLY A 195 -1.20 -15.18 -3.08
N ILE A 196 -0.85 -13.89 -3.02
CA ILE A 196 -0.68 -13.14 -1.78
C ILE A 196 -1.53 -11.88 -1.84
N SER A 197 -2.24 -11.58 -0.74
CA SER A 197 -2.84 -10.26 -0.51
C SER A 197 -1.99 -9.49 0.49
N LEU A 198 -1.66 -8.25 0.22
CA LEU A 198 -0.96 -7.36 1.16
C LEU A 198 -1.23 -5.88 0.86
N ILE A 199 -1.36 -5.08 1.89
CA ILE A 199 -1.13 -5.34 3.31
C ILE A 199 -2.45 -5.41 4.08
N ASN A 200 -2.43 -6.06 5.26
CA ASN A 200 -3.48 -5.85 6.27
C ASN A 200 -3.23 -4.50 6.97
N THR A 201 -4.05 -4.16 7.96
CA THR A 201 -3.95 -2.90 8.70
C THR A 201 -2.70 -2.84 9.60
N ILE A 202 -2.18 -1.63 9.81
CA ILE A 202 -1.04 -1.36 10.68
C ILE A 202 -1.56 -1.17 12.11
N ASN A 203 -0.89 -1.79 13.08
CA ASN A 203 -1.26 -1.66 14.50
C ASN A 203 -0.90 -0.27 15.04
N THR A 204 -1.89 0.46 15.55
CA THR A 204 -1.71 1.86 15.99
C THR A 204 -2.62 2.22 17.16
N ILE A 205 -2.25 3.33 17.83
CA ILE A 205 -3.15 4.18 18.63
C ILE A 205 -3.36 5.46 17.81
N MET A 206 -4.62 5.85 17.57
CA MET A 206 -4.94 7.01 16.73
C MET A 206 -4.62 8.33 17.40
N GLY A 207 -4.83 8.46 18.69
CA GLY A 207 -4.59 9.66 19.46
C GLY A 207 -5.10 9.57 20.88
N VAL A 208 -4.84 10.63 21.65
CA VAL A 208 -5.28 10.79 23.04
C VAL A 208 -5.98 12.15 23.12
N ASP A 209 -7.16 12.18 23.74
CA ASP A 209 -7.82 13.41 24.13
C ASP A 209 -7.10 14.02 25.31
N LEU A 210 -6.67 15.29 25.18
CA LEU A 210 -5.79 15.93 26.17
C LEU A 210 -6.56 16.42 27.42
N ASP A 211 -7.87 16.52 27.32
CA ASP A 211 -8.71 16.98 28.44
C ASP A 211 -9.24 15.80 29.26
N THR A 212 -9.64 14.72 28.59
CA THR A 212 -10.21 13.52 29.23
C THR A 212 -9.21 12.39 29.44
N PHE A 213 -8.05 12.43 28.74
CA PHE A 213 -7.00 11.38 28.69
C PHE A 213 -7.49 10.05 28.06
N GLU A 214 -8.62 10.08 27.39
CA GLU A 214 -9.16 8.91 26.69
C GLU A 214 -8.45 8.69 25.35
N LEU A 215 -8.40 7.44 24.92
CA LEU A 215 -7.89 7.09 23.59
C LEU A 215 -8.95 7.39 22.51
N ASN A 216 -8.53 7.67 21.31
CA ASN A 216 -9.39 7.76 20.13
C ASN A 216 -9.18 6.52 19.25
N PRO A 217 -10.18 5.72 18.92
CA PRO A 217 -11.57 5.78 19.42
C PRO A 217 -11.70 5.33 20.89
N SER A 218 -12.75 5.82 21.57
CA SER A 218 -13.07 5.48 22.95
C SER A 218 -14.42 4.77 23.05
N VAL A 219 -14.45 3.71 23.86
CA VAL A 219 -15.65 2.96 24.26
C VAL A 219 -15.71 2.97 25.77
N ASP A 220 -16.64 3.72 26.33
CA ASP A 220 -16.82 3.88 27.78
C ASP A 220 -15.49 4.22 28.51
N GLY A 221 -14.79 5.26 28.01
CA GLY A 221 -13.53 5.75 28.57
C GLY A 221 -12.30 4.89 28.25
N LYS A 222 -12.44 3.80 27.50
CA LYS A 222 -11.35 2.89 27.15
C LYS A 222 -11.19 2.77 25.64
N GLY A 223 -9.97 2.67 25.19
CA GLY A 223 -9.61 2.36 23.83
C GLY A 223 -8.57 1.25 23.78
N GLY A 224 -8.12 0.93 22.58
CA GLY A 224 -7.12 -0.11 22.38
C GLY A 224 -6.29 0.11 21.13
N HIS A 225 -5.31 -0.75 20.92
CA HIS A 225 -4.60 -0.83 19.67
C HIS A 225 -5.56 -1.22 18.56
N GLY A 226 -5.62 -0.43 17.48
CA GLY A 226 -6.51 -0.66 16.35
C GLY A 226 -5.76 -0.81 15.05
N GLY A 227 -6.47 -1.23 14.01
CA GLY A 227 -5.93 -1.36 12.66
C GLY A 227 -6.01 -0.04 11.90
N TYR A 228 -4.87 0.50 11.51
CA TYR A 228 -4.75 1.74 10.74
C TYR A 228 -4.75 1.48 9.23
N ALA A 229 -5.54 2.23 8.50
CA ALA A 229 -5.76 2.13 7.07
C ALA A 229 -5.97 3.52 6.43
N GLY A 230 -6.28 3.60 5.15
CA GLY A 230 -6.54 4.84 4.43
C GLY A 230 -5.32 5.38 3.70
N PRO A 231 -5.40 6.57 3.06
CA PRO A 231 -4.34 7.13 2.22
C PRO A 231 -2.96 7.19 2.86
N ALA A 232 -2.88 7.44 4.16
CA ALA A 232 -1.61 7.55 4.89
C ALA A 232 -0.77 6.27 4.89
N VAL A 233 -1.37 5.09 4.67
CA VAL A 233 -0.60 3.84 4.63
C VAL A 233 -0.08 3.48 3.25
N LYS A 234 -0.47 4.20 2.18
CA LYS A 234 -0.09 3.88 0.80
C LYS A 234 1.42 3.71 0.60
N PRO A 235 2.30 4.62 1.06
CA PRO A 235 3.74 4.47 0.86
C PRO A 235 4.31 3.19 1.48
N ILE A 236 3.79 2.79 2.64
CA ILE A 236 4.21 1.56 3.33
C ILE A 236 3.75 0.34 2.53
N ALA A 237 2.51 0.36 2.04
CA ALA A 237 1.96 -0.72 1.23
C ALA A 237 2.70 -0.88 -0.11
N LEU A 238 3.02 0.23 -0.81
CA LEU A 238 3.83 0.22 -2.05
C LEU A 238 5.21 -0.41 -1.81
N ASN A 239 5.88 -0.03 -0.72
CA ASN A 239 7.18 -0.62 -0.34
C ASN A 239 7.05 -2.14 -0.14
N MET A 240 6.09 -2.61 0.65
CA MET A 240 5.93 -4.03 0.94
C MET A 240 5.52 -4.83 -0.31
N VAL A 241 4.63 -4.29 -1.15
CA VAL A 241 4.26 -4.92 -2.44
C VAL A 241 5.47 -5.06 -3.34
N SER A 242 6.28 -4.02 -3.46
CA SER A 242 7.49 -4.07 -4.30
C SER A 242 8.53 -5.07 -3.80
N GLN A 243 8.71 -5.21 -2.49
CA GLN A 243 9.60 -6.21 -1.89
C GLN A 243 9.14 -7.64 -2.20
N VAL A 244 7.85 -7.93 -2.07
CA VAL A 244 7.28 -9.24 -2.38
C VAL A 244 7.34 -9.53 -3.89
N ALA A 245 7.04 -8.52 -4.72
CA ALA A 245 7.06 -8.67 -6.18
C ALA A 245 8.47 -8.88 -6.75
N ALA A 246 9.49 -8.28 -6.12
CA ALA A 246 10.88 -8.43 -6.53
C ALA A 246 11.54 -9.73 -6.02
N ASP A 247 10.93 -10.41 -5.06
CA ASP A 247 11.48 -11.63 -4.46
C ASP A 247 11.19 -12.86 -5.34
N THR A 248 12.24 -13.40 -5.98
CA THR A 248 12.15 -14.55 -6.89
C THR A 248 11.80 -15.86 -6.20
N GLU A 249 12.02 -15.98 -4.89
CA GLU A 249 11.63 -17.16 -4.10
C GLU A 249 10.13 -17.17 -3.79
N ILE A 250 9.48 -16.00 -3.82
CA ILE A 250 8.04 -15.89 -3.66
C ILE A 250 7.33 -16.20 -4.98
N ASN A 251 7.55 -15.38 -5.99
CA ASN A 251 7.01 -15.55 -7.35
C ASN A 251 5.53 -15.96 -7.37
N LEU A 252 4.68 -15.22 -6.66
CA LEU A 252 3.24 -15.39 -6.57
C LEU A 252 2.51 -14.14 -7.05
N PRO A 253 1.35 -14.26 -7.71
CA PRO A 253 0.48 -13.14 -7.99
C PRO A 253 0.10 -12.37 -6.73
N ILE A 254 0.00 -11.04 -6.85
CA ILE A 254 -0.24 -10.15 -5.72
C ILE A 254 -1.58 -9.44 -5.92
N SER A 255 -2.42 -9.45 -4.88
CA SER A 255 -3.58 -8.58 -4.72
C SER A 255 -3.21 -7.48 -3.71
N ALA A 256 -2.96 -6.27 -4.18
CA ALA A 256 -2.41 -5.18 -3.37
C ALA A 256 -3.50 -4.40 -2.62
N ILE A 257 -3.21 -4.03 -1.38
CA ILE A 257 -4.14 -3.33 -0.48
C ILE A 257 -3.37 -2.24 0.29
N GLY A 258 -3.96 -1.07 0.44
CA GLY A 258 -3.44 -0.03 1.33
C GLY A 258 -3.45 1.37 0.72
N GLY A 259 -4.41 2.19 1.13
CA GLY A 259 -4.47 3.60 0.78
C GLY A 259 -4.87 3.92 -0.66
N ILE A 260 -5.43 2.96 -1.39
CA ILE A 260 -5.91 3.14 -2.77
C ILE A 260 -7.22 3.91 -2.73
N SER A 261 -7.25 5.10 -3.32
CA SER A 261 -8.42 5.99 -3.38
C SER A 261 -8.74 6.45 -4.80
N THR A 262 -7.79 6.36 -5.72
CA THR A 262 -7.90 6.79 -7.10
C THR A 262 -7.33 5.73 -8.06
N TRP A 263 -7.61 5.84 -9.35
CA TRP A 263 -6.99 5.01 -10.37
C TRP A 263 -5.45 5.18 -10.43
N ARG A 264 -4.94 6.37 -10.08
CA ARG A 264 -3.49 6.62 -10.01
C ARG A 264 -2.83 5.80 -8.91
N ASP A 265 -3.45 5.77 -7.73
CA ASP A 265 -2.94 4.92 -6.64
C ASP A 265 -2.92 3.45 -7.07
N ALA A 266 -4.01 2.96 -7.67
CA ALA A 266 -4.10 1.59 -8.14
C ALA A 266 -3.02 1.25 -9.19
N LEU A 267 -2.78 2.16 -10.13
CA LEU A 267 -1.76 2.00 -11.16
C LEU A 267 -0.35 1.92 -10.58
N GLU A 268 -0.02 2.70 -9.54
CA GLU A 268 1.26 2.59 -8.84
C GLU A 268 1.52 1.17 -8.33
N PHE A 269 0.51 0.53 -7.72
CA PHE A 269 0.61 -0.86 -7.27
C PHE A 269 0.79 -1.85 -8.44
N ILE A 270 0.06 -1.65 -9.54
CA ILE A 270 0.18 -2.49 -10.74
C ILE A 270 1.59 -2.36 -11.35
N LEU A 271 2.12 -1.15 -11.45
CA LEU A 271 3.48 -0.88 -11.90
C LEU A 271 4.55 -1.51 -10.98
N LEU A 272 4.24 -1.73 -9.71
CA LEU A 272 5.06 -2.45 -8.73
C LEU A 272 4.73 -3.95 -8.62
N GLY A 273 3.98 -4.51 -9.57
CA GLY A 273 3.82 -5.96 -9.72
C GLY A 273 2.48 -6.53 -9.27
N ALA A 274 1.55 -5.72 -8.77
CA ALA A 274 0.23 -6.22 -8.39
C ALA A 274 -0.59 -6.69 -9.60
N SER A 275 -1.29 -7.81 -9.44
CA SER A 275 -2.22 -8.36 -10.44
C SER A 275 -3.64 -7.82 -10.27
N SER A 276 -4.03 -7.56 -9.01
CA SER A 276 -5.29 -6.92 -8.63
C SER A 276 -5.05 -5.94 -7.48
N VAL A 277 -6.01 -5.08 -7.23
CA VAL A 277 -5.99 -4.14 -6.10
C VAL A 277 -7.28 -4.26 -5.30
N GLN A 278 -7.18 -4.10 -3.98
CA GLN A 278 -8.32 -4.15 -3.09
C GLN A 278 -8.50 -2.80 -2.39
N VAL A 279 -9.75 -2.34 -2.31
CA VAL A 279 -10.13 -1.04 -1.75
C VAL A 279 -11.11 -1.23 -0.61
N CYS A 280 -10.90 -0.52 0.51
CA CYS A 280 -11.83 -0.51 1.64
C CYS A 280 -12.16 0.92 2.08
N THR A 281 -11.20 1.63 2.70
CA THR A 281 -11.42 2.94 3.32
C THR A 281 -11.98 3.99 2.36
N ALA A 282 -11.51 4.02 1.11
CA ALA A 282 -12.03 4.95 0.12
C ALA A 282 -13.51 4.70 -0.19
N VAL A 283 -13.95 3.44 -0.23
CA VAL A 283 -15.38 3.11 -0.40
C VAL A 283 -16.20 3.53 0.81
N MET A 284 -15.65 3.37 2.03
CA MET A 284 -16.32 3.84 3.25
C MET A 284 -16.48 5.37 3.27
N HIS A 285 -15.56 6.09 2.64
CA HIS A 285 -15.58 7.55 2.56
C HIS A 285 -16.43 8.07 1.39
N TYR A 286 -16.27 7.50 0.18
CA TYR A 286 -16.84 8.04 -1.06
C TYR A 286 -17.96 7.18 -1.67
N GLY A 287 -18.18 5.97 -1.15
CA GLY A 287 -19.19 5.03 -1.66
C GLY A 287 -18.69 4.17 -2.83
N PHE A 288 -19.55 3.25 -3.29
CA PHE A 288 -19.20 2.26 -4.32
C PHE A 288 -18.97 2.86 -5.71
N ARG A 289 -19.57 4.02 -6.02
CA ARG A 289 -19.49 4.64 -7.35
C ARG A 289 -18.12 5.19 -7.72
N ILE A 290 -17.17 5.29 -6.79
CA ILE A 290 -15.78 5.66 -7.12
C ILE A 290 -15.14 4.71 -8.15
N ILE A 291 -15.70 3.51 -8.34
CA ILE A 291 -15.24 2.56 -9.36
C ILE A 291 -15.39 3.10 -10.78
N GLU A 292 -16.37 3.96 -11.04
CA GLU A 292 -16.60 4.60 -12.34
C GLU A 292 -15.36 5.43 -12.71
N ASP A 293 -14.92 6.32 -11.80
CA ASP A 293 -13.72 7.14 -11.99
C ASP A 293 -12.44 6.29 -12.06
N MET A 294 -12.37 5.21 -11.27
CA MET A 294 -11.20 4.32 -11.26
C MET A 294 -11.03 3.57 -12.59
N THR A 295 -12.12 3.02 -13.13
CA THR A 295 -12.07 2.28 -14.41
C THR A 295 -11.87 3.21 -15.59
N GLU A 296 -12.57 4.34 -15.62
CA GLU A 296 -12.46 5.34 -16.68
C GLU A 296 -11.06 5.95 -16.72
N GLY A 297 -10.55 6.41 -15.58
CA GLY A 297 -9.24 7.04 -15.51
C GLY A 297 -8.09 6.09 -15.85
N LEU A 298 -8.18 4.81 -15.44
CA LEU A 298 -7.20 3.80 -15.81
C LEU A 298 -7.25 3.50 -17.31
N THR A 299 -8.45 3.38 -17.88
CA THR A 299 -8.67 3.15 -19.32
C THR A 299 -8.07 4.29 -20.16
N HIS A 300 -8.39 5.54 -19.84
CA HIS A 300 -7.85 6.72 -20.54
C HIS A 300 -6.32 6.79 -20.48
N TRP A 301 -5.72 6.48 -19.30
CA TRP A 301 -4.28 6.44 -19.18
C TRP A 301 -3.64 5.35 -20.06
N MET A 302 -4.26 4.17 -20.12
CA MET A 302 -3.78 3.07 -20.97
C MET A 302 -3.89 3.43 -22.46
N GLU A 303 -4.97 4.10 -22.86
CA GLU A 303 -5.15 4.61 -24.24
C GLU A 303 -4.09 5.64 -24.59
N GLU A 304 -3.85 6.65 -23.73
CA GLU A 304 -2.81 7.67 -23.89
C GLU A 304 -1.42 7.06 -24.07
N LYS A 305 -1.12 5.99 -23.30
CA LYS A 305 0.17 5.31 -23.33
C LYS A 305 0.24 4.15 -24.34
N ASN A 306 -0.82 3.90 -25.13
CA ASN A 306 -0.92 2.83 -26.11
C ASN A 306 -0.74 1.41 -25.54
N TYR A 307 -1.19 1.17 -24.32
CA TYR A 307 -1.29 -0.17 -23.73
C TYR A 307 -2.69 -0.74 -23.95
N ARG A 308 -2.79 -2.06 -24.13
CA ARG A 308 -4.04 -2.75 -24.35
C ARG A 308 -4.49 -3.63 -23.19
N THR A 309 -3.54 -4.15 -22.42
CA THR A 309 -3.77 -5.03 -21.27
C THR A 309 -2.96 -4.58 -20.07
N LEU A 310 -3.41 -4.95 -18.87
CA LEU A 310 -2.69 -4.66 -17.62
C LEU A 310 -1.39 -5.46 -17.52
N ASP A 311 -1.28 -6.61 -18.16
CA ASP A 311 -0.07 -7.42 -18.18
C ASP A 311 1.10 -6.71 -18.87
N GLU A 312 0.80 -5.82 -19.83
CA GLU A 312 1.82 -5.01 -20.50
C GLU A 312 2.49 -3.99 -19.57
N VAL A 313 1.83 -3.59 -18.50
CA VAL A 313 2.33 -2.55 -17.58
C VAL A 313 2.74 -3.08 -16.22
N ARG A 314 2.25 -4.28 -15.86
CA ARG A 314 2.55 -4.89 -14.56
C ARG A 314 4.06 -5.01 -14.32
N GLY A 315 4.51 -4.51 -13.17
CA GLY A 315 5.90 -4.64 -12.73
C GLY A 315 6.91 -3.75 -13.47
N LYS A 316 6.48 -2.86 -14.37
CA LYS A 316 7.41 -2.01 -15.14
C LYS A 316 8.32 -1.15 -14.28
N SER A 317 7.88 -0.75 -13.09
CA SER A 317 8.66 0.08 -12.18
C SER A 317 9.61 -0.72 -11.29
N LEU A 318 9.51 -2.05 -11.22
CA LEU A 318 10.39 -2.88 -10.39
C LEU A 318 11.86 -2.70 -10.76
N LYS A 319 12.18 -2.59 -12.04
CA LYS A 319 13.53 -2.34 -12.53
C LYS A 319 14.12 -0.98 -12.13
N CYS A 320 13.29 -0.05 -11.68
CA CYS A 320 13.72 1.27 -11.22
C CYS A 320 14.04 1.27 -9.72
N ILE A 321 13.77 0.16 -9.02
CA ILE A 321 14.12 0.01 -7.61
C ILE A 321 15.60 -0.35 -7.52
N SER A 322 16.33 0.40 -6.72
CA SER A 322 17.75 0.17 -6.49
C SER A 322 18.08 0.30 -5.01
N GLU A 323 19.09 -0.41 -4.56
CA GLU A 323 19.70 -0.17 -3.26
C GLU A 323 20.51 1.13 -3.29
N PHE A 324 20.63 1.81 -2.14
CA PHE A 324 21.39 3.06 -2.01
C PHE A 324 22.80 2.96 -2.60
N GLY A 325 23.49 1.85 -2.35
CA GLY A 325 24.85 1.62 -2.82
C GLY A 325 25.00 1.57 -4.35
N ASN A 326 23.91 1.46 -5.10
CA ASN A 326 23.92 1.42 -6.57
C ASN A 326 23.39 2.72 -7.21
N LEU A 327 23.06 3.75 -6.40
CA LEU A 327 22.65 5.06 -6.92
C LEU A 327 23.87 5.87 -7.39
N ASN A 328 23.69 6.66 -8.47
CA ASN A 328 24.75 7.50 -9.03
C ASN A 328 25.06 8.68 -8.11
N LEU A 329 26.28 8.74 -7.57
CA LEU A 329 26.77 9.81 -6.71
C LEU A 329 27.11 11.09 -7.47
N LEU A 330 27.38 11.00 -8.79
CA LEU A 330 27.74 12.15 -9.63
C LEU A 330 26.52 12.87 -10.24
N TYR A 331 25.30 12.37 -9.97
CA TYR A 331 24.08 13.02 -10.44
C TYR A 331 23.91 14.38 -9.75
N LYS A 332 23.95 15.45 -10.54
CA LYS A 332 23.77 16.83 -10.07
C LYS A 332 22.45 17.41 -10.56
N ALA A 333 21.68 17.97 -9.66
CA ALA A 333 20.46 18.71 -9.99
C ALA A 333 20.33 19.92 -9.07
N VAL A 334 19.75 20.99 -9.57
CA VAL A 334 19.46 22.20 -8.80
C VAL A 334 17.99 22.58 -8.87
N ALA A 335 17.50 23.26 -7.87
CA ALA A 335 16.16 23.84 -7.90
C ALA A 335 16.17 25.10 -8.75
N ARG A 336 15.13 25.29 -9.60
CA ARG A 336 14.84 26.55 -10.30
C ARG A 336 13.41 26.97 -10.01
N ILE A 337 13.25 28.22 -9.65
CA ILE A 337 11.97 28.84 -9.32
C ILE A 337 11.46 29.61 -10.54
N ASP A 338 10.25 29.30 -10.97
CA ASP A 338 9.55 30.04 -12.03
C ASP A 338 8.94 31.32 -11.40
N GLU A 339 9.56 32.44 -11.62
CA GLU A 339 9.16 33.72 -11.06
C GLU A 339 7.74 34.13 -11.50
N SER A 340 7.32 33.72 -12.70
CA SER A 340 5.98 34.04 -13.22
C SER A 340 4.86 33.33 -12.45
N LYS A 341 5.17 32.20 -11.78
CA LYS A 341 4.23 31.43 -10.97
C LYS A 341 4.41 31.66 -9.46
N CYS A 342 5.55 32.24 -9.08
CA CYS A 342 5.92 32.40 -7.68
C CYS A 342 4.99 33.42 -6.98
N ILE A 343 4.30 32.96 -5.93
CA ILE A 343 3.44 33.83 -5.12
C ILE A 343 4.20 34.51 -3.96
N GLN A 344 5.52 34.34 -3.89
CA GLN A 344 6.40 34.98 -2.90
C GLN A 344 6.03 34.66 -1.44
N CYS A 345 5.55 33.43 -1.18
CA CYS A 345 5.17 32.97 0.15
C CYS A 345 6.37 32.61 1.05
N ASN A 346 7.57 32.53 0.49
CA ASN A 346 8.85 32.25 1.16
C ASN A 346 8.98 30.86 1.83
N LEU A 347 8.03 29.94 1.65
CA LEU A 347 8.12 28.60 2.25
C LEU A 347 9.36 27.82 1.80
N CYS A 348 9.75 27.96 0.53
CA CYS A 348 10.97 27.35 0.00
C CYS A 348 12.24 27.91 0.64
N TYR A 349 12.28 29.23 0.90
CA TYR A 349 13.38 29.86 1.62
C TYR A 349 13.47 29.34 3.06
N ILE A 350 12.37 29.35 3.81
CA ILE A 350 12.34 28.85 5.20
C ILE A 350 12.81 27.40 5.26
N ALA A 351 12.27 26.54 4.39
CA ALA A 351 12.66 25.13 4.36
C ALA A 351 14.15 24.93 4.03
N CYS A 352 14.71 25.74 3.14
CA CYS A 352 16.12 25.68 2.78
C CYS A 352 17.01 26.28 3.87
N ASN A 353 16.63 27.43 4.43
CA ASN A 353 17.43 28.15 5.41
C ASN A 353 17.51 27.42 6.77
N ASP A 354 16.36 26.90 7.24
CA ASP A 354 16.27 26.32 8.59
C ASP A 354 16.57 24.83 8.64
N ALA A 355 16.36 24.09 7.55
CA ALA A 355 16.42 22.63 7.55
C ALA A 355 17.37 22.01 6.53
N ALA A 356 17.96 22.80 5.60
CA ALA A 356 18.76 22.23 4.52
C ALA A 356 20.08 22.98 4.33
N HIS A 357 20.30 23.59 3.16
CA HIS A 357 21.65 23.99 2.70
C HIS A 357 21.82 25.51 2.52
N GLN A 358 20.90 26.32 3.01
CA GLN A 358 20.94 27.79 3.02
C GLN A 358 21.31 28.45 1.65
N CYS A 359 20.86 27.85 0.56
CA CYS A 359 21.21 28.27 -0.79
C CYS A 359 20.08 29.06 -1.52
N ILE A 360 19.04 29.48 -0.80
CA ILE A 360 17.98 30.33 -1.33
C ILE A 360 18.05 31.70 -0.65
N ASP A 361 18.24 32.75 -1.44
CA ASP A 361 18.23 34.14 -0.97
C ASP A 361 16.86 34.76 -1.17
N LEU A 362 16.55 35.78 -0.37
CA LEU A 362 15.39 36.65 -0.56
C LEU A 362 15.85 37.98 -1.14
N LEU A 363 15.67 38.17 -2.45
CA LEU A 363 16.02 39.41 -3.12
C LEU A 363 14.80 40.35 -3.16
N PRO A 364 15.01 41.71 -2.97
CA PRO A 364 13.91 42.67 -3.07
C PRO A 364 13.21 42.59 -4.44
N HIS A 365 11.88 42.51 -4.44
CA HIS A 365 11.05 42.56 -5.63
C HIS A 365 9.73 43.26 -5.35
N GLY A 366 9.66 44.56 -5.65
CA GLY A 366 8.55 45.41 -5.28
C GLY A 366 8.40 45.53 -3.75
N GLU A 367 7.18 45.28 -3.24
CA GLU A 367 6.89 45.30 -1.81
C GLU A 367 7.22 43.98 -1.09
N LYS A 368 7.59 42.95 -1.83
CA LYS A 368 7.89 41.60 -1.30
C LYS A 368 9.33 41.20 -1.66
N ASN A 369 9.72 40.05 -1.19
CA ASN A 369 11.01 39.42 -1.57
C ASN A 369 10.80 38.25 -2.52
N GLN A 370 11.64 38.15 -3.52
CA GLN A 370 11.67 37.02 -4.46
C GLN A 370 12.68 35.99 -3.98
N PRO A 371 12.26 34.74 -3.70
CA PRO A 371 13.20 33.67 -3.42
C PRO A 371 14.03 33.35 -4.69
N THR A 372 15.36 33.36 -4.56
CA THR A 372 16.30 33.11 -5.66
C THR A 372 17.31 32.05 -5.24
N VAL A 373 17.51 31.03 -6.06
CA VAL A 373 18.43 29.92 -5.76
C VAL A 373 19.84 30.26 -6.20
N ARG A 374 20.82 30.14 -5.29
CA ARG A 374 22.24 30.09 -5.64
C ARG A 374 22.57 28.67 -6.14
N GLU A 375 22.62 28.50 -7.47
CA GLU A 375 22.82 27.17 -8.07
C GLU A 375 24.17 26.54 -7.69
N SER A 376 25.23 27.36 -7.41
CA SER A 376 26.53 26.87 -6.94
C SER A 376 26.45 26.12 -5.61
N ASP A 377 25.58 26.54 -4.74
CA ASP A 377 25.46 26.05 -3.35
C ASP A 377 24.32 25.02 -3.21
N CYS A 378 23.49 24.88 -4.25
CA CYS A 378 22.34 23.99 -4.23
C CYS A 378 22.76 22.52 -4.43
N VAL A 379 22.53 21.68 -3.41
CA VAL A 379 22.83 20.24 -3.48
C VAL A 379 21.70 19.40 -4.07
N GLY A 380 20.61 20.01 -4.56
CA GLY A 380 19.53 19.28 -5.19
C GLY A 380 18.65 18.43 -4.27
N CYS A 381 18.59 18.74 -2.95
CA CYS A 381 17.83 17.94 -1.97
C CYS A 381 16.32 17.89 -2.19
N ARG A 382 15.76 18.78 -3.02
CA ARG A 382 14.35 18.85 -3.40
C ARG A 382 13.38 19.33 -2.30
N LEU A 383 13.83 19.70 -1.12
CA LEU A 383 12.93 20.10 -0.03
C LEU A 383 12.08 21.32 -0.41
N CYS A 384 12.68 22.34 -1.05
CA CYS A 384 11.98 23.53 -1.56
C CYS A 384 10.85 23.19 -2.55
N PHE A 385 11.03 22.18 -3.41
CA PHE A 385 10.00 21.70 -4.32
C PHE A 385 8.81 21.08 -3.55
N ILE A 386 9.08 20.32 -2.50
CA ILE A 386 8.05 19.59 -1.73
C ILE A 386 7.15 20.58 -0.96
N VAL A 387 7.72 21.64 -0.39
CA VAL A 387 6.96 22.61 0.41
C VAL A 387 6.28 23.71 -0.42
N CYS A 388 6.56 23.77 -1.72
CA CYS A 388 5.96 24.80 -2.58
C CYS A 388 4.47 24.52 -2.80
N PRO A 389 3.55 25.43 -2.44
CA PRO A 389 2.12 25.23 -2.62
C PRO A 389 1.65 25.44 -4.06
N VAL A 390 2.52 25.96 -4.94
CA VAL A 390 2.17 26.25 -6.34
C VAL A 390 2.70 25.17 -7.25
N GLU A 391 1.80 24.47 -7.92
CA GLU A 391 2.15 23.38 -8.83
C GLU A 391 3.08 23.88 -9.96
N LYS A 392 4.15 23.12 -10.20
CA LYS A 392 5.15 23.41 -11.25
C LYS A 392 5.81 24.80 -11.14
N CYS A 393 5.80 25.44 -9.97
CA CYS A 393 6.54 26.68 -9.72
C CYS A 393 8.03 26.41 -9.50
N ILE A 394 8.38 25.29 -8.84
CA ILE A 394 9.78 24.87 -8.68
C ILE A 394 10.02 23.61 -9.50
N SER A 395 11.12 23.56 -10.24
CA SER A 395 11.59 22.40 -10.97
C SER A 395 12.98 22.02 -10.52
N MET A 396 13.30 20.71 -10.59
CA MET A 396 14.66 20.21 -10.40
C MET A 396 15.29 20.03 -11.76
N VAL A 397 16.35 20.78 -12.04
CA VAL A 397 17.03 20.79 -13.35
C VAL A 397 18.36 20.05 -13.21
N ARG A 398 18.57 19.05 -14.04
CA ARG A 398 19.81 18.31 -14.11
C ARG A 398 20.91 19.20 -14.73
N LEU A 399 22.10 19.23 -14.12
CA LEU A 399 23.25 20.03 -14.58
C LEU A 399 24.35 19.20 -15.25
N ASP A 400 24.41 17.90 -14.96
CA ASP A 400 25.42 17.01 -15.55
C ASP A 400 25.00 16.52 -16.94
N ASP A 401 25.98 16.15 -17.75
CA ASP A 401 25.77 15.59 -19.08
C ASP A 401 25.54 14.08 -19.10
N ALA A 402 25.44 13.45 -17.91
CA ALA A 402 25.33 12.01 -17.72
C ALA A 402 26.49 11.16 -18.25
N SER A 403 27.65 11.78 -18.57
CA SER A 403 28.80 11.12 -19.16
C SER A 403 29.52 10.18 -18.19
N GLU A 404 29.49 10.51 -16.89
CA GLU A 404 30.12 9.72 -15.83
C GLU A 404 29.10 9.30 -14.77
N THR A 405 29.22 8.06 -14.35
CA THR A 405 28.46 7.51 -13.21
C THR A 405 29.43 6.80 -12.29
N ILE A 406 29.27 7.03 -10.99
CA ILE A 406 29.94 6.23 -9.95
C ILE A 406 28.94 5.95 -8.84
N THR A 407 28.91 4.73 -8.37
CA THR A 407 28.07 4.32 -7.27
C THR A 407 28.85 4.23 -5.97
N TRP A 408 28.15 4.27 -4.83
CA TRP A 408 28.80 4.05 -3.53
C TRP A 408 29.57 2.72 -3.47
N ASN A 409 29.01 1.65 -4.02
CA ASN A 409 29.66 0.34 -4.04
C ASN A 409 30.96 0.34 -4.89
N GLU A 410 30.98 1.06 -6.00
CA GLU A 410 32.19 1.24 -6.84
C GLU A 410 33.22 2.12 -6.13
N LEU A 411 32.78 3.22 -5.53
CA LEU A 411 33.63 4.11 -4.76
C LEU A 411 34.31 3.34 -3.61
N MET A 412 33.57 2.56 -2.85
CA MET A 412 34.14 1.80 -1.73
C MET A 412 35.18 0.76 -2.13
N LYS A 413 35.10 0.23 -3.35
CA LYS A 413 36.16 -0.66 -3.90
C LYS A 413 37.47 0.08 -4.18
N GLN A 414 37.41 1.39 -4.46
CA GLN A 414 38.55 2.24 -4.79
C GLN A 414 39.15 2.91 -3.53
N MET A 415 38.44 2.92 -2.41
CA MET A 415 38.87 3.56 -1.18
C MET A 415 39.83 2.67 -0.36
N PRO A 416 40.82 3.29 0.34
CA PRO A 416 41.66 2.56 1.27
C PRO A 416 40.82 1.95 2.41
N GLN A 417 41.28 0.84 2.96
CA GLN A 417 40.63 0.20 4.10
C GLN A 417 41.51 0.32 5.35
N PRO A 418 41.01 0.89 6.46
CA PRO A 418 39.66 1.48 6.61
C PRO A 418 39.47 2.78 5.81
N VAL A 419 38.22 3.07 5.43
CA VAL A 419 37.88 4.31 4.75
C VAL A 419 38.19 5.50 5.62
N THR A 420 38.98 6.46 5.12
CA THR A 420 39.35 7.68 5.85
C THR A 420 38.55 8.87 5.35
N TRP A 421 38.30 9.83 6.24
CA TRP A 421 37.67 11.10 5.89
C TRP A 421 38.47 11.86 4.80
N GLU A 422 39.78 11.76 4.85
CA GLU A 422 40.67 12.42 3.90
C GLU A 422 40.53 11.85 2.47
N ALA A 423 40.41 10.53 2.34
CA ALA A 423 40.15 9.87 1.06
C ALA A 423 38.76 10.24 0.48
N LEU A 424 37.73 10.33 1.32
CA LEU A 424 36.40 10.79 0.90
C LEU A 424 36.45 12.26 0.44
N ARG A 425 37.10 13.14 1.15
CA ARG A 425 37.28 14.54 0.77
C ARG A 425 38.01 14.69 -0.57
N GLN A 426 39.09 13.94 -0.80
CA GLN A 426 39.82 13.96 -2.06
C GLN A 426 38.93 13.54 -3.24
N PHE A 427 38.11 12.50 -3.05
CA PHE A 427 37.12 12.07 -4.04
C PHE A 427 36.11 13.18 -4.34
N GLN A 428 35.54 13.78 -3.31
CA GLN A 428 34.55 14.85 -3.44
C GLN A 428 35.11 16.06 -4.17
N HIS A 429 36.30 16.51 -3.78
CA HIS A 429 36.99 17.61 -4.44
C HIS A 429 37.29 17.30 -5.90
N LYS A 430 37.77 16.09 -6.22
CA LYS A 430 38.03 15.64 -7.60
C LYS A 430 36.80 15.71 -8.50
N HIS A 431 35.64 15.39 -7.97
CA HIS A 431 34.39 15.33 -8.73
C HIS A 431 33.46 16.56 -8.49
N GLY A 432 34.00 17.61 -7.86
CA GLY A 432 33.20 18.84 -7.57
C GLY A 432 31.97 18.59 -6.72
N ILE A 433 32.07 17.65 -5.78
CA ILE A 433 31.04 17.38 -4.77
C ILE A 433 31.44 18.16 -3.51
N GLU A 434 30.87 19.35 -3.33
CA GLU A 434 31.14 20.12 -2.12
C GLU A 434 30.31 19.60 -0.95
N ILE A 435 30.97 19.43 0.22
CA ILE A 435 30.29 19.23 1.49
C ILE A 435 30.31 20.57 2.21
N HIS A 436 29.14 21.08 2.51
CA HIS A 436 28.95 22.24 3.37
C HIS A 436 28.84 21.85 4.83
#